data_7dfce8ce33b84a47d1dee1010f911369
#
_entry.id   7dfce8ce33b84a47d1dee1010f911369
#
_cell.length_a   1.000
_cell.length_b   1.000
_cell.length_c   1.000
_cell.angle_alpha   90.00
_cell.angle_beta   90.00
_cell.angle_gamma   90.00
#
_symmetry.space_group_name_H-M   'P 1'
#
loop_
_entity.id
_entity.type
_entity.pdbx_description
1 polymer ?
#
loop_
_entity_poly.entity_id
_entity_poly.type
_entity_poly.pdbx_seq_one_letter_code
_entity_poly.pdbx_strand_id
1 'polypeptide(L)'
;MVTTADLPTLARQSRHFDAISPAMLILALSLFLAFGLSNIADAVTSSTPASLEREAVEAFDKTEYGTVLKLWQSLPPEATPSKPIMRLAFQSALKLGRPEDGLAIYERAIKNNQRDDLAWLRQLAISFLSASVRDPQEYIRIAAYTALAELGLPETRSILEDGLLDASPLVRARAAEGIDRAGLAGNSGALRRALQDDMLAVRIAAMTALSDATVSDIMPRLIEVARREDGPEAVFAYAALYKLGKKDMLVDITGAATLPNPETRMAALGVLGQLKESSTLAVLSQGVYDPEASVRAFAAGALGEFGRPEAVAPLTHALGDEHARVRGIAAASLGRIGIRDTRPLLLALTRDASMHVRASAVEGLLRLGDSSAFLVATDLARHPDPSVRAAAAQALSVTSDKQAVAILQTLLRDQQPQPRLFAAKALGKQAGSVLPLLKNSLHDSEAAVRLTAAGSLVQQIDQLTKSSPHRGRKG
;
A
#
# COMPACT_ATOMS: atom_id res chain seq x y z
N MET A 1 -11.17 -29.05 52.74
CA MET A 1 -10.50 -30.14 53.51
C MET A 1 -9.01 -30.04 53.26
N VAL A 2 -8.34 -29.77 54.34
CA VAL A 2 -6.99 -30.26 54.79
C VAL A 2 -5.82 -29.61 54.05
N THR A 3 -4.79 -29.07 54.66
CA THR A 3 -4.46 -28.53 56.00
C THR A 3 -3.09 -27.86 55.84
N THR A 4 -2.87 -26.85 56.64
CA THR A 4 -1.63 -26.17 57.02
C THR A 4 -0.56 -27.09 57.61
N ALA A 5 0.74 -26.77 57.45
CA ALA A 5 1.88 -26.94 58.32
C ALA A 5 3.16 -26.87 57.46
N ASP A 6 4.34 -26.36 57.81
CA ASP A 6 4.86 -25.80 59.06
C ASP A 6 6.16 -25.05 58.72
N LEU A 7 6.40 -23.95 59.41
CA LEU A 7 7.71 -23.28 59.53
C LEU A 7 8.54 -23.96 60.61
N PRO A 8 9.84 -23.93 60.52
CA PRO A 8 10.59 -23.74 61.72
C PRO A 8 11.53 -22.51 61.74
N THR A 9 11.36 -21.78 62.79
CA THR A 9 12.21 -20.79 63.45
C THR A 9 13.67 -21.22 63.57
N LEU A 10 14.57 -20.32 63.26
CA LEU A 10 15.90 -20.25 63.97
C LEU A 10 16.21 -18.77 64.20
N ALA A 11 16.24 -18.49 65.50
CA ALA A 11 16.63 -17.24 66.13
C ALA A 11 18.11 -17.24 66.50
N ARG A 12 18.67 -16.03 66.57
CA ARG A 12 19.83 -15.55 67.30
C ARG A 12 21.24 -15.86 66.75
N GLN A 13 21.83 -14.81 66.20
CA GLN A 13 23.09 -14.29 66.75
C GLN A 13 23.25 -12.81 66.39
N SER A 14 23.15 -11.99 67.44
CA SER A 14 23.50 -10.57 67.48
C SER A 14 25.02 -10.41 67.51
N ARG A 15 25.59 -9.57 66.66
CA ARG A 15 26.80 -8.80 66.95
C ARG A 15 26.76 -7.44 66.28
N HIS A 16 26.99 -6.43 67.06
CA HIS A 16 27.17 -5.02 66.89
C HIS A 16 27.65 -4.58 65.50
N PHE A 17 26.89 -3.71 64.89
CA PHE A 17 27.39 -2.67 64.02
C PHE A 17 26.78 -1.35 64.50
N ASP A 18 27.66 -0.42 64.81
CA ASP A 18 27.31 0.91 65.29
C ASP A 18 26.46 1.69 64.26
N ALA A 19 25.51 2.38 64.84
CA ALA A 19 24.54 3.19 64.11
C ALA A 19 25.18 4.37 63.36
N ILE A 20 25.24 4.29 62.04
CA ILE A 20 25.44 5.47 61.20
C ILE A 20 24.14 6.28 61.27
N SER A 21 24.23 7.49 61.80
CA SER A 21 23.10 8.43 61.93
C SER A 21 22.38 8.63 60.60
N PRO A 22 21.02 8.61 60.58
CA PRO A 22 20.25 8.88 59.38
C PRO A 22 20.61 10.20 58.69
N ALA A 23 21.11 11.18 59.46
CA ALA A 23 21.59 12.45 58.91
C ALA A 23 22.88 12.31 58.08
N MET A 24 23.77 11.36 58.38
CA MET A 24 24.94 11.11 57.53
C MET A 24 24.62 10.36 56.25
N LEU A 25 23.60 9.50 56.28
CA LEU A 25 23.14 8.80 55.06
C LEU A 25 22.44 9.76 54.09
N ILE A 26 21.68 10.71 54.62
CA ILE A 26 21.02 11.76 53.80
C ILE A 26 22.07 12.73 53.23
N LEU A 27 23.12 13.07 54.01
CA LEU A 27 24.20 13.92 53.53
C LEU A 27 25.06 13.23 52.47
N ALA A 28 25.33 11.93 52.61
CA ALA A 28 26.07 11.14 51.61
C ALA A 28 25.24 10.92 50.34
N LEU A 29 23.92 10.68 50.43
CA LEU A 29 23.04 10.57 49.27
C LEU A 29 22.83 11.94 48.54
N SER A 30 22.75 13.04 49.31
CA SER A 30 22.64 14.37 48.70
C SER A 30 23.95 14.84 48.03
N LEU A 31 25.11 14.48 48.59
CA LEU A 31 26.40 14.73 47.94
C LEU A 31 26.62 13.83 46.71
N PHE A 32 26.20 12.55 46.73
CA PHE A 32 26.29 11.67 45.57
C PHE A 32 25.34 12.08 44.45
N LEU A 33 24.12 12.56 44.77
CA LEU A 33 23.19 13.11 43.81
C LEU A 33 23.66 14.49 43.27
N ALA A 34 24.25 15.34 44.09
CA ALA A 34 24.77 16.64 43.65
C ALA A 34 26.03 16.49 42.79
N PHE A 35 26.97 15.59 43.13
CA PHE A 35 28.16 15.34 42.30
C PHE A 35 27.90 14.50 41.07
N GLY A 36 26.93 13.58 41.11
CA GLY A 36 26.55 12.76 39.96
C GLY A 36 25.75 13.59 38.91
N LEU A 37 24.91 14.50 39.37
CA LEU A 37 24.12 15.36 38.47
C LEU A 37 24.91 16.55 37.91
N SER A 38 25.90 17.09 38.65
CA SER A 38 26.76 18.16 38.11
C SER A 38 27.71 17.66 37.03
N ASN A 39 28.29 16.47 37.18
CA ASN A 39 29.19 15.90 36.16
C ASN A 39 28.47 15.42 34.91
N ILE A 40 27.16 15.07 34.99
CA ILE A 40 26.36 14.76 33.81
C ILE A 40 25.85 16.06 33.12
N ALA A 41 25.51 17.08 33.90
CA ALA A 41 25.11 18.38 33.38
C ALA A 41 26.29 19.12 32.71
N ASP A 42 27.48 19.09 33.31
CA ASP A 42 28.68 19.74 32.75
C ASP A 42 29.25 19.01 31.53
N ALA A 43 29.07 17.69 31.40
CA ALA A 43 29.42 16.93 30.19
C ALA A 43 28.49 17.23 29.01
N VAL A 44 27.23 17.59 29.27
CA VAL A 44 26.26 17.96 28.24
C VAL A 44 26.35 19.44 27.82
N THR A 45 26.89 20.32 28.69
CA THR A 45 26.98 21.78 28.42
C THR A 45 28.29 22.21 27.73
N SER A 46 29.26 21.31 27.51
CA SER A 46 30.55 21.66 26.90
C SER A 46 30.76 21.15 25.46
N SER A 47 29.81 20.42 24.89
CA SER A 47 29.94 19.99 23.49
C SER A 47 29.57 21.12 22.52
N THR A 48 30.55 21.68 21.84
CA THR A 48 30.32 22.64 20.76
C THR A 48 29.57 21.95 19.63
N PRO A 49 28.74 22.66 18.83
CA PRO A 49 28.07 22.05 17.66
C PRO A 49 29.01 21.28 16.74
N ALA A 50 30.25 21.71 16.63
CA ALA A 50 31.29 21.05 15.83
C ALA A 50 31.81 19.74 16.45
N SER A 51 31.82 19.61 17.79
CA SER A 51 32.22 18.35 18.45
C SER A 51 31.13 17.30 18.33
N LEU A 52 29.85 17.69 18.49
CA LEU A 52 28.70 16.81 18.29
C LEU A 52 28.60 16.29 16.85
N GLU A 53 28.87 17.15 15.87
CA GLU A 53 28.88 16.77 14.46
C GLU A 53 29.98 15.72 14.17
N ARG A 54 31.18 15.94 14.71
CA ARG A 54 32.29 14.98 14.55
C ARG A 54 31.97 13.64 15.20
N GLU A 55 31.43 13.65 16.40
CA GLU A 55 31.01 12.44 17.11
C GLU A 55 29.90 11.71 16.34
N ALA A 56 28.93 12.41 15.77
CA ALA A 56 27.87 11.82 14.97
C ALA A 56 28.40 11.19 13.66
N VAL A 57 29.38 11.82 12.99
CA VAL A 57 30.07 11.25 11.81
C VAL A 57 30.81 9.97 12.21
N GLU A 58 31.60 10.00 13.28
CA GLU A 58 32.37 8.84 13.75
C GLU A 58 31.45 7.66 14.13
N ALA A 59 30.36 7.92 14.85
CA ALA A 59 29.36 6.91 15.19
C ALA A 59 28.67 6.34 13.95
N PHE A 60 28.34 7.18 12.98
CA PHE A 60 27.70 6.75 11.74
C PHE A 60 28.63 5.84 10.92
N ASP A 61 29.92 6.21 10.79
CA ASP A 61 30.92 5.42 10.06
C ASP A 61 31.18 4.06 10.71
N LYS A 62 31.03 3.98 12.06
CA LYS A 62 31.06 2.73 12.84
C LYS A 62 29.75 1.96 12.81
N THR A 63 28.74 2.41 12.04
CA THR A 63 27.37 1.84 12.00
C THR A 63 26.61 1.87 13.34
N GLU A 64 27.04 2.71 14.27
CA GLU A 64 26.41 2.93 15.57
C GLU A 64 25.23 3.91 15.47
N TYR A 65 24.26 3.57 14.62
CA TYR A 65 23.12 4.44 14.32
C TYR A 65 22.31 4.85 15.55
N GLY A 66 22.23 3.98 16.56
CA GLY A 66 21.59 4.29 17.85
C GLY A 66 22.27 5.43 18.58
N THR A 67 23.61 5.50 18.54
CA THR A 67 24.41 6.59 19.13
C THR A 67 24.13 7.90 18.42
N VAL A 68 24.05 7.91 17.08
CA VAL A 68 23.69 9.11 16.31
C VAL A 68 22.32 9.66 16.70
N LEU A 69 21.32 8.78 16.90
CA LEU A 69 19.99 9.21 17.34
C LEU A 69 19.99 9.76 18.77
N LYS A 70 20.78 9.20 19.69
CA LYS A 70 20.94 9.75 21.04
C LYS A 70 21.56 11.14 21.01
N LEU A 71 22.61 11.36 20.19
CA LEU A 71 23.22 12.68 19.99
C LEU A 71 22.19 13.68 19.42
N TRP A 72 21.40 13.26 18.44
CA TRP A 72 20.30 14.07 17.92
C TRP A 72 19.27 14.45 19.00
N GLN A 73 18.85 13.49 19.82
CA GLN A 73 17.88 13.70 20.90
C GLN A 73 18.41 14.60 22.02
N SER A 74 19.73 14.65 22.23
CA SER A 74 20.36 15.54 23.22
C SER A 74 20.36 17.01 22.79
N LEU A 75 20.12 17.30 21.50
CA LEU A 75 20.05 18.67 21.01
C LEU A 75 18.79 19.38 21.53
N PRO A 76 18.92 20.60 22.07
CA PRO A 76 17.76 21.37 22.52
C PRO A 76 16.71 21.51 21.42
N PRO A 77 15.40 21.43 21.71
CA PRO A 77 14.33 21.57 20.72
C PRO A 77 14.42 22.85 19.88
N GLU A 78 14.90 23.94 20.50
CA GLU A 78 15.05 25.27 19.90
C GLU A 78 16.34 25.39 19.04
N ALA A 79 17.31 24.48 19.21
CA ALA A 79 18.55 24.54 18.46
C ALA A 79 18.28 24.29 16.98
N THR A 80 18.99 25.07 16.15
CA THR A 80 19.02 24.84 14.69
C THR A 80 20.24 23.93 14.39
N PRO A 81 20.06 22.61 14.25
CA PRO A 81 21.16 21.69 13.99
C PRO A 81 21.77 21.94 12.62
N SER A 82 23.06 21.59 12.48
CA SER A 82 23.72 21.65 11.16
C SER A 82 23.07 20.65 10.18
N LYS A 83 23.13 20.97 8.88
CA LYS A 83 22.62 20.07 7.84
C LYS A 83 23.27 18.68 7.88
N PRO A 84 24.59 18.52 8.11
CA PRO A 84 25.20 17.20 8.25
C PRO A 84 24.60 16.37 9.38
N ILE A 85 24.46 16.90 10.59
CA ILE A 85 23.91 16.14 11.72
C ILE A 85 22.45 15.75 11.50
N MET A 86 21.64 16.64 10.88
CA MET A 86 20.25 16.33 10.50
C MET A 86 20.22 15.15 9.52
N ARG A 87 21.11 15.16 8.50
CA ARG A 87 21.19 14.10 7.50
C ARG A 87 21.60 12.76 8.13
N LEU A 88 22.63 12.77 8.99
CA LEU A 88 23.10 11.56 9.67
C LEU A 88 22.02 10.99 10.59
N ALA A 89 21.34 11.82 11.37
CA ALA A 89 20.25 11.40 12.24
C ALA A 89 19.09 10.82 11.43
N PHE A 90 18.69 11.48 10.34
CA PHE A 90 17.65 10.99 9.44
C PHE A 90 18.01 9.62 8.86
N GLN A 91 19.19 9.50 8.27
CA GLN A 91 19.65 8.22 7.71
C GLN A 91 19.77 7.12 8.76
N SER A 92 20.21 7.46 9.97
CA SER A 92 20.29 6.50 11.10
C SER A 92 18.91 5.99 11.50
N ALA A 93 17.91 6.86 11.56
CA ALA A 93 16.52 6.47 11.82
C ALA A 93 16.02 5.47 10.78
N LEU A 94 16.25 5.75 9.49
CA LEU A 94 15.86 4.85 8.41
C LEU A 94 16.59 3.51 8.45
N LYS A 95 17.91 3.51 8.74
CA LYS A 95 18.72 2.28 8.87
C LYS A 95 18.29 1.39 10.04
N LEU A 96 17.76 1.99 11.10
CA LEU A 96 17.21 1.28 12.27
C LEU A 96 15.76 0.82 12.07
N GLY A 97 15.14 1.12 10.93
CA GLY A 97 13.73 0.81 10.68
C GLY A 97 12.77 1.61 11.59
N ARG A 98 13.12 2.85 11.91
CA ARG A 98 12.37 3.77 12.78
C ARG A 98 11.85 4.98 11.97
N PRO A 99 10.89 4.76 11.05
CA PRO A 99 10.43 5.82 10.14
C PRO A 99 9.73 6.97 10.87
N GLU A 100 9.10 6.75 12.02
CA GLU A 100 8.47 7.80 12.83
C GLU A 100 9.53 8.78 13.37
N ASP A 101 10.68 8.30 13.84
CA ASP A 101 11.80 9.16 14.21
C ASP A 101 12.34 9.91 12.99
N GLY A 102 12.45 9.21 11.86
CA GLY A 102 12.81 9.82 10.58
C GLY A 102 11.88 10.97 10.18
N LEU A 103 10.57 10.80 10.39
CA LEU A 103 9.55 11.84 10.13
C LEU A 103 9.75 13.05 11.04
N ALA A 104 9.92 12.83 12.34
CA ALA A 104 10.17 13.92 13.30
C ALA A 104 11.45 14.71 12.98
N ILE A 105 12.53 13.99 12.58
CA ILE A 105 13.79 14.63 12.17
C ILE A 105 13.57 15.43 10.87
N TYR A 106 12.87 14.86 9.89
CA TYR A 106 12.55 15.51 8.63
C TYR A 106 11.77 16.81 8.84
N GLU A 107 10.71 16.77 9.64
CA GLU A 107 9.87 17.93 9.92
C GLU A 107 10.65 19.05 10.63
N ARG A 108 11.53 18.69 11.58
CA ARG A 108 12.43 19.65 12.20
C ARG A 108 13.40 20.26 11.18
N ALA A 109 13.91 19.48 10.24
CA ALA A 109 14.84 19.92 9.22
C ALA A 109 14.22 20.93 8.24
N ILE A 110 12.92 20.74 7.87
CA ILE A 110 12.24 21.61 6.90
C ILE A 110 11.57 22.84 7.55
N LYS A 111 11.41 22.85 8.88
CA LYS A 111 10.70 23.93 9.62
C LYS A 111 11.16 25.34 9.22
N ASN A 112 12.46 25.49 8.93
CA ASN A 112 13.04 26.79 8.57
C ASN A 112 13.09 27.03 7.04
N ASN A 113 12.98 26.00 6.20
CA ASN A 113 13.12 26.10 4.75
C ASN A 113 11.80 26.24 3.98
N GLN A 114 10.67 26.01 4.61
CA GLN A 114 9.30 26.09 4.06
C GLN A 114 9.06 25.26 2.77
N ARG A 115 10.03 24.46 2.32
CA ARG A 115 9.93 23.60 1.14
C ARG A 115 10.34 22.18 1.49
N ASP A 116 9.53 21.24 1.03
CA ASP A 116 9.84 19.82 1.16
C ASP A 116 11.06 19.44 0.31
N ASP A 117 11.97 18.64 0.90
CA ASP A 117 13.00 17.94 0.15
C ASP A 117 12.40 16.63 -0.35
N LEU A 118 12.11 16.57 -1.66
CA LEU A 118 11.43 15.43 -2.27
C LEU A 118 12.23 14.14 -2.17
N ALA A 119 13.58 14.22 -2.20
CA ALA A 119 14.43 13.05 -2.09
C ALA A 119 14.39 12.43 -0.70
N TRP A 120 14.46 13.25 0.34
CA TRP A 120 14.32 12.79 1.72
C TRP A 120 12.91 12.26 2.00
N LEU A 121 11.88 12.98 1.53
CA LEU A 121 10.50 12.58 1.73
C LEU A 121 10.19 11.25 1.04
N ARG A 122 10.76 11.01 -0.16
CA ARG A 122 10.65 9.71 -0.85
C ARG A 122 11.33 8.58 -0.07
N GLN A 123 12.55 8.81 0.43
CA GLN A 123 13.27 7.83 1.25
C GLN A 123 12.49 7.51 2.53
N LEU A 124 11.96 8.51 3.19
CA LEU A 124 11.12 8.36 4.38
C LEU A 124 9.88 7.51 4.10
N ALA A 125 9.15 7.82 3.03
CA ALA A 125 7.96 7.08 2.65
C ALA A 125 8.28 5.60 2.36
N ILE A 126 9.36 5.31 1.63
CA ILE A 126 9.83 3.93 1.40
C ILE A 126 10.21 3.26 2.73
N SER A 127 10.79 3.99 3.67
CA SER A 127 11.16 3.45 4.99
C SER A 127 9.94 3.02 5.81
N PHE A 128 8.82 3.77 5.75
CA PHE A 128 7.55 3.33 6.36
C PHE A 128 7.10 1.97 5.82
N LEU A 129 7.17 1.78 4.50
CA LEU A 129 6.81 0.52 3.87
C LEU A 129 7.78 -0.60 4.28
N SER A 130 9.09 -0.35 4.18
CA SER A 130 10.12 -1.35 4.45
C SER A 130 10.19 -1.78 5.91
N ALA A 131 9.92 -0.88 6.86
CA ALA A 131 9.86 -1.22 8.28
C ALA A 131 8.67 -2.14 8.61
N SER A 132 7.57 -2.01 7.86
CA SER A 132 6.32 -2.73 8.13
C SER A 132 6.22 -4.10 7.46
N VAL A 133 7.16 -4.48 6.58
CA VAL A 133 7.13 -5.79 5.90
C VAL A 133 7.40 -6.98 6.82
N ARG A 134 7.90 -6.74 8.02
CA ARG A 134 8.17 -7.76 9.06
C ARG A 134 7.31 -7.56 10.31
N ASP A 135 6.25 -6.78 10.21
CA ASP A 135 5.35 -6.54 11.34
C ASP A 135 4.71 -7.87 11.81
N PRO A 136 4.59 -8.11 13.13
CA PRO A 136 3.93 -9.31 13.66
C PRO A 136 2.48 -9.45 13.15
N GLN A 137 1.80 -8.34 12.94
CA GLN A 137 0.40 -8.32 12.50
C GLN A 137 0.31 -8.50 10.97
N GLU A 138 -0.34 -9.57 10.56
CA GLU A 138 -0.48 -9.94 9.15
C GLU A 138 -1.07 -8.82 8.29
N TYR A 139 -2.14 -8.15 8.77
CA TYR A 139 -2.80 -7.10 7.99
C TYR A 139 -1.89 -5.89 7.71
N ILE A 140 -0.91 -5.61 8.59
CA ILE A 140 0.09 -4.54 8.37
C ILE A 140 1.06 -4.98 7.28
N ARG A 141 1.55 -6.23 7.31
CA ARG A 141 2.40 -6.77 6.25
C ARG A 141 1.68 -6.76 4.91
N ILE A 142 0.40 -7.19 4.86
CA ILE A 142 -0.42 -7.12 3.64
C ILE A 142 -0.50 -5.68 3.11
N ALA A 143 -0.74 -4.70 3.98
CA ALA A 143 -0.81 -3.29 3.57
C ALA A 143 0.53 -2.79 3.00
N ALA A 144 1.65 -3.14 3.65
CA ALA A 144 3.00 -2.78 3.20
C ALA A 144 3.32 -3.41 1.82
N TYR A 145 3.11 -4.72 1.67
CA TYR A 145 3.35 -5.39 0.39
C TYR A 145 2.38 -4.96 -0.71
N THR A 146 1.14 -4.61 -0.37
CA THR A 146 0.19 -4.04 -1.34
C THR A 146 0.71 -2.70 -1.87
N ALA A 147 1.18 -1.81 -1.00
CA ALA A 147 1.73 -0.53 -1.42
C ALA A 147 3.02 -0.71 -2.25
N LEU A 148 3.93 -1.60 -1.82
CA LEU A 148 5.16 -1.92 -2.57
C LEU A 148 4.86 -2.52 -3.95
N ALA A 149 3.89 -3.42 -4.03
CA ALA A 149 3.46 -4.01 -5.29
C ALA A 149 2.85 -2.96 -6.23
N GLU A 150 2.02 -2.05 -5.71
CA GLU A 150 1.44 -0.96 -6.51
C GLU A 150 2.48 0.01 -7.06
N LEU A 151 3.56 0.24 -6.31
CA LEU A 151 4.68 1.10 -6.73
C LEU A 151 5.56 0.47 -7.80
N GLY A 152 5.76 -0.84 -7.77
CA GLY A 152 6.59 -1.56 -8.74
C GLY A 152 8.02 -1.02 -8.83
N LEU A 153 8.67 -0.80 -7.68
CA LEU A 153 10.01 -0.19 -7.60
C LEU A 153 11.11 -1.24 -7.72
N PRO A 154 12.00 -1.18 -8.73
CA PRO A 154 13.10 -2.14 -8.87
C PRO A 154 14.04 -2.22 -7.66
N GLU A 155 14.22 -1.11 -6.94
CA GLU A 155 15.04 -1.04 -5.73
C GLU A 155 14.49 -1.87 -4.55
N THR A 156 13.23 -2.28 -4.59
CA THR A 156 12.59 -3.10 -3.55
C THR A 156 12.72 -4.61 -3.81
N ARG A 157 13.53 -5.04 -4.78
CA ARG A 157 13.72 -6.45 -5.17
C ARG A 157 13.87 -7.40 -3.97
N SER A 158 14.83 -7.13 -3.09
CA SER A 158 15.11 -8.03 -1.95
C SER A 158 13.90 -8.16 -1.01
N ILE A 159 13.19 -7.06 -0.78
CA ILE A 159 11.98 -7.06 0.05
C ILE A 159 10.89 -7.92 -0.59
N LEU A 160 10.66 -7.74 -1.90
CA LEU A 160 9.65 -8.50 -2.62
C LEU A 160 10.00 -9.99 -2.70
N GLU A 161 11.28 -10.34 -2.91
CA GLU A 161 11.74 -11.74 -2.91
C GLU A 161 11.62 -12.39 -1.51
N ASP A 162 11.92 -11.64 -0.43
CA ASP A 162 11.65 -12.08 0.96
C ASP A 162 10.16 -12.30 1.20
N GLY A 163 9.30 -11.44 0.64
CA GLY A 163 7.85 -11.54 0.74
C GLY A 163 7.26 -12.82 0.16
N LEU A 164 7.91 -13.43 -0.82
CA LEU A 164 7.50 -14.75 -1.36
C LEU A 164 7.67 -15.90 -0.35
N LEU A 165 8.35 -15.66 0.77
CA LEU A 165 8.57 -16.63 1.84
C LEU A 165 7.70 -16.33 3.08
N ASP A 166 6.81 -15.34 3.03
CA ASP A 166 5.95 -14.97 4.15
C ASP A 166 4.98 -16.11 4.52
N ALA A 167 4.66 -16.20 5.80
CA ALA A 167 3.66 -17.16 6.28
C ALA A 167 2.26 -16.92 5.67
N SER A 168 1.92 -15.63 5.39
CA SER A 168 0.65 -15.26 4.78
C SER A 168 0.67 -15.47 3.27
N PRO A 169 -0.24 -16.28 2.71
CA PRO A 169 -0.36 -16.44 1.26
C PRO A 169 -0.76 -15.15 0.55
N LEU A 170 -1.48 -14.25 1.23
CA LEU A 170 -1.81 -12.94 0.67
C LEU A 170 -0.56 -12.07 0.50
N VAL A 171 0.36 -12.10 1.45
CA VAL A 171 1.66 -11.41 1.34
C VAL A 171 2.46 -12.02 0.19
N ARG A 172 2.57 -13.36 0.11
CA ARG A 172 3.30 -14.03 -0.97
C ARG A 172 2.74 -13.65 -2.36
N ALA A 173 1.41 -13.63 -2.50
CA ALA A 173 0.77 -13.22 -3.76
C ALA A 173 1.05 -11.75 -4.11
N ARG A 174 0.97 -10.82 -3.13
CA ARG A 174 1.31 -9.41 -3.34
C ARG A 174 2.78 -9.21 -3.69
N ALA A 175 3.67 -9.98 -3.09
CA ALA A 175 5.09 -9.96 -3.42
C ALA A 175 5.34 -10.39 -4.89
N ALA A 176 4.67 -11.46 -5.35
CA ALA A 176 4.74 -11.90 -6.75
C ALA A 176 4.26 -10.81 -7.72
N GLU A 177 3.11 -10.18 -7.43
CA GLU A 177 2.58 -9.05 -8.22
C GLU A 177 3.56 -7.85 -8.24
N GLY A 178 4.22 -7.59 -7.10
CA GLY A 178 5.20 -6.53 -6.98
C GLY A 178 6.45 -6.78 -7.83
N ILE A 179 6.93 -8.02 -7.86
CA ILE A 179 8.07 -8.44 -8.70
C ILE A 179 7.73 -8.26 -10.18
N ASP A 180 6.51 -8.60 -10.58
CA ASP A 180 6.03 -8.40 -11.94
C ASP A 180 6.03 -6.92 -12.32
N ARG A 181 5.35 -6.08 -11.55
CA ARG A 181 5.25 -4.64 -11.82
C ARG A 181 6.59 -3.91 -11.79
N ALA A 182 7.53 -4.42 -11.02
CA ALA A 182 8.89 -3.90 -10.98
C ALA A 182 9.75 -4.34 -12.20
N GLY A 183 9.20 -5.20 -13.08
CA GLY A 183 9.92 -5.75 -14.23
C GLY A 183 11.04 -6.71 -13.84
N LEU A 184 10.92 -7.36 -12.68
CA LEU A 184 11.97 -8.21 -12.10
C LEU A 184 11.75 -9.72 -12.33
N ALA A 185 10.60 -10.10 -12.89
CA ALA A 185 10.15 -11.50 -12.97
C ALA A 185 11.09 -12.39 -13.82
N GLY A 186 11.66 -11.86 -14.90
CA GLY A 186 12.50 -12.62 -15.82
C GLY A 186 13.69 -13.31 -15.16
N ASN A 187 14.27 -12.68 -14.14
CA ASN A 187 15.46 -13.17 -13.45
C ASN A 187 15.19 -13.66 -12.00
N SER A 188 13.92 -13.79 -11.61
CA SER A 188 13.57 -14.20 -10.25
C SER A 188 13.48 -15.73 -10.12
N GLY A 189 14.50 -16.32 -9.48
CA GLY A 189 14.45 -17.73 -9.08
C GLY A 189 13.40 -18.01 -8.00
N ALA A 190 13.05 -16.99 -7.20
CA ALA A 190 12.03 -17.11 -6.19
C ALA A 190 10.62 -17.24 -6.80
N LEU A 191 10.30 -16.50 -7.88
CA LEU A 191 9.03 -16.68 -8.62
C LEU A 191 8.91 -18.07 -9.26
N ARG A 192 10.02 -18.63 -9.80
CA ARG A 192 9.99 -19.99 -10.34
C ARG A 192 9.64 -21.03 -9.27
N ARG A 193 10.13 -20.86 -8.03
CA ARG A 193 9.72 -21.72 -6.90
C ARG A 193 8.26 -21.50 -6.51
N ALA A 194 7.76 -20.26 -6.58
CA ALA A 194 6.37 -19.91 -6.28
C ALA A 194 5.34 -20.57 -7.25
N LEU A 195 5.77 -21.11 -8.39
CA LEU A 195 4.91 -21.96 -9.24
C LEU A 195 4.49 -23.26 -8.56
N GLN A 196 5.10 -23.63 -7.44
CA GLN A 196 4.80 -24.82 -6.65
C GLN A 196 4.28 -24.46 -5.25
N ASP A 197 3.87 -23.21 -5.04
CA ASP A 197 3.30 -22.77 -3.76
C ASP A 197 2.05 -23.58 -3.42
N ASP A 198 1.82 -23.82 -2.14
CA ASP A 198 0.64 -24.53 -1.66
C ASP A 198 -0.67 -23.80 -1.98
N MET A 199 -0.60 -22.46 -2.06
CA MET A 199 -1.77 -21.61 -2.31
C MET A 199 -1.94 -21.24 -3.78
N LEU A 200 -3.13 -21.53 -4.32
CA LEU A 200 -3.51 -21.27 -5.71
C LEU A 200 -3.23 -19.82 -6.14
N ALA A 201 -3.61 -18.83 -5.29
CA ALA A 201 -3.42 -17.43 -5.61
C ALA A 201 -1.94 -17.04 -5.84
N VAL A 202 -1.01 -17.67 -5.10
CA VAL A 202 0.43 -17.45 -5.27
C VAL A 202 0.93 -18.07 -6.55
N ARG A 203 0.50 -19.31 -6.87
CA ARG A 203 0.86 -19.97 -8.14
C ARG A 203 0.36 -19.17 -9.34
N ILE A 204 -0.88 -18.67 -9.30
CA ILE A 204 -1.45 -17.82 -10.36
C ILE A 204 -0.63 -16.53 -10.52
N ALA A 205 -0.30 -15.84 -9.43
CA ALA A 205 0.50 -14.63 -9.49
C ALA A 205 1.90 -14.89 -10.09
N ALA A 206 2.53 -16.00 -9.71
CA ALA A 206 3.82 -16.41 -10.27
C ALA A 206 3.74 -16.76 -11.77
N MET A 207 2.71 -17.52 -12.20
CA MET A 207 2.48 -17.84 -13.61
C MET A 207 2.29 -16.58 -14.45
N THR A 208 1.47 -15.65 -13.95
CA THR A 208 1.20 -14.37 -14.62
C THR A 208 2.48 -13.56 -14.77
N ALA A 209 3.21 -13.33 -13.67
CA ALA A 209 4.45 -12.56 -13.65
C ALA A 209 5.52 -13.12 -14.62
N LEU A 210 5.73 -14.44 -14.59
CA LEU A 210 6.73 -15.08 -15.44
C LEU A 210 6.33 -15.09 -16.92
N SER A 211 5.04 -15.24 -17.23
CA SER A 211 4.54 -15.15 -18.62
C SER A 211 4.58 -13.74 -19.18
N ASP A 212 4.30 -12.72 -18.35
CA ASP A 212 4.39 -11.30 -18.74
C ASP A 212 5.85 -10.90 -19.01
N ALA A 213 6.79 -11.47 -18.29
CA ALA A 213 8.22 -11.35 -18.55
C ALA A 213 8.73 -12.27 -19.70
N THR A 214 7.86 -12.96 -20.41
CA THR A 214 8.18 -13.88 -21.53
C THR A 214 9.18 -14.98 -21.19
N VAL A 215 9.12 -15.49 -19.95
CA VAL A 215 9.99 -16.56 -19.45
C VAL A 215 9.52 -17.92 -20.01
N SER A 216 10.18 -18.42 -21.04
CA SER A 216 9.76 -19.63 -21.77
C SER A 216 10.14 -20.95 -21.10
N ASP A 217 11.09 -20.97 -20.18
CA ASP A 217 11.55 -22.18 -19.48
C ASP A 217 10.48 -22.80 -18.55
N ILE A 218 9.42 -22.05 -18.23
CA ILE A 218 8.27 -22.52 -17.44
C ILE A 218 7.22 -23.27 -18.28
N MET A 219 7.30 -23.24 -19.62
CA MET A 219 6.27 -23.85 -20.47
C MET A 219 6.00 -25.35 -20.15
N PRO A 220 6.98 -26.21 -19.87
CA PRO A 220 6.69 -27.61 -19.51
C PRO A 220 5.79 -27.70 -18.26
N ARG A 221 6.01 -26.86 -17.25
CA ARG A 221 5.20 -26.82 -16.05
C ARG A 221 3.79 -26.30 -16.34
N LEU A 222 3.66 -25.26 -17.17
CA LEU A 222 2.35 -24.74 -17.57
C LEU A 222 1.52 -25.79 -18.33
N ILE A 223 2.16 -26.54 -19.23
CA ILE A 223 1.49 -27.63 -19.96
C ILE A 223 1.04 -28.75 -19.01
N GLU A 224 1.83 -29.05 -17.98
CA GLU A 224 1.47 -30.03 -16.96
C GLU A 224 0.21 -29.55 -16.18
N VAL A 225 0.19 -28.30 -15.71
CA VAL A 225 -0.96 -27.72 -15.02
C VAL A 225 -2.20 -27.73 -15.93
N ALA A 226 -2.05 -27.26 -17.16
CA ALA A 226 -3.13 -27.19 -18.14
C ALA A 226 -3.78 -28.56 -18.44
N ARG A 227 -3.02 -29.67 -18.29
CA ARG A 227 -3.53 -31.04 -18.52
C ARG A 227 -4.17 -31.69 -17.30
N ARG A 228 -3.75 -31.31 -16.10
CA ARG A 228 -4.18 -31.96 -14.85
C ARG A 228 -5.39 -31.29 -14.21
N GLU A 229 -5.54 -30.02 -14.47
CA GLU A 229 -6.54 -29.17 -13.81
C GLU A 229 -7.64 -28.79 -14.81
N ASP A 230 -8.88 -28.71 -14.34
CA ASP A 230 -10.04 -28.20 -15.08
C ASP A 230 -10.65 -26.97 -14.42
N GLY A 231 -9.95 -26.44 -13.40
CA GLY A 231 -10.36 -25.30 -12.59
C GLY A 231 -9.71 -23.97 -13.02
N PRO A 232 -9.78 -22.94 -12.15
CA PRO A 232 -9.18 -21.64 -12.42
C PRO A 232 -7.69 -21.69 -12.73
N GLU A 233 -6.93 -22.61 -12.13
CA GLU A 233 -5.49 -22.73 -12.35
C GLU A 233 -5.16 -23.09 -13.80
N ALA A 234 -5.91 -24.00 -14.41
CA ALA A 234 -5.75 -24.34 -15.82
C ALA A 234 -5.96 -23.13 -16.73
N VAL A 235 -6.98 -22.30 -16.43
CA VAL A 235 -7.26 -21.09 -17.21
C VAL A 235 -6.07 -20.13 -17.20
N PHE A 236 -5.44 -19.92 -16.04
CA PHE A 236 -4.25 -19.08 -15.95
C PHE A 236 -3.02 -19.72 -16.61
N ALA A 237 -2.92 -21.05 -16.60
CA ALA A 237 -1.89 -21.75 -17.35
C ALA A 237 -2.08 -21.61 -18.88
N TYR A 238 -3.33 -21.72 -19.38
CA TYR A 238 -3.65 -21.42 -20.79
C TYR A 238 -3.30 -19.97 -21.13
N ALA A 239 -3.65 -19.01 -20.27
CA ALA A 239 -3.31 -17.62 -20.49
C ALA A 239 -1.80 -17.38 -20.56
N ALA A 240 -1.03 -18.00 -19.66
CA ALA A 240 0.42 -17.93 -19.65
C ALA A 240 1.03 -18.55 -20.92
N LEU A 241 0.54 -19.72 -21.34
CA LEU A 241 0.96 -20.38 -22.58
C LEU A 241 0.63 -19.52 -23.80
N TYR A 242 -0.57 -18.90 -23.82
CA TYR A 242 -0.97 -17.98 -24.89
C TYR A 242 -0.01 -16.78 -25.01
N LYS A 243 0.34 -16.15 -23.88
CA LYS A 243 1.32 -15.05 -23.82
C LYS A 243 2.71 -15.50 -24.30
N LEU A 244 3.10 -16.73 -24.00
CA LEU A 244 4.36 -17.35 -24.46
C LEU A 244 4.32 -17.86 -25.91
N GLY A 245 3.27 -17.56 -26.68
CA GLY A 245 3.19 -17.81 -28.11
C GLY A 245 2.32 -19.00 -28.52
N LYS A 246 1.74 -19.78 -27.60
CA LYS A 246 0.78 -20.86 -27.88
C LYS A 246 -0.62 -20.29 -28.13
N LYS A 247 -0.83 -19.70 -29.31
CA LYS A 247 -2.06 -18.97 -29.64
C LYS A 247 -3.32 -19.85 -29.72
N ASP A 248 -3.17 -21.14 -29.91
CA ASP A 248 -4.20 -22.18 -29.85
C ASP A 248 -4.89 -22.24 -28.48
N MET A 249 -4.21 -21.90 -27.39
CA MET A 249 -4.77 -21.86 -26.03
C MET A 249 -5.96 -20.88 -25.87
N LEU A 250 -6.17 -19.98 -26.81
CA LEU A 250 -7.34 -19.07 -26.78
C LEU A 250 -8.66 -19.86 -26.86
N VAL A 251 -8.67 -21.00 -27.56
CA VAL A 251 -9.84 -21.86 -27.65
C VAL A 251 -10.18 -22.47 -26.30
N ASP A 252 -9.15 -22.93 -25.57
CA ASP A 252 -9.33 -23.53 -24.24
C ASP A 252 -9.79 -22.49 -23.21
N ILE A 253 -9.22 -21.28 -23.23
CA ILE A 253 -9.66 -20.17 -22.38
C ILE A 253 -11.13 -19.80 -22.68
N THR A 254 -11.48 -19.76 -23.96
CA THR A 254 -12.85 -19.43 -24.40
C THR A 254 -13.84 -20.52 -23.97
N GLY A 255 -13.46 -21.80 -24.11
CA GLY A 255 -14.25 -22.95 -23.67
C GLY A 255 -14.45 -22.95 -22.15
N ALA A 256 -13.44 -22.55 -21.37
CA ALA A 256 -13.52 -22.50 -19.92
C ALA A 256 -14.58 -21.49 -19.40
N ALA A 257 -14.95 -20.47 -20.21
CA ALA A 257 -16.01 -19.53 -19.87
C ALA A 257 -17.42 -20.15 -19.84
N THR A 258 -17.58 -21.41 -20.27
CA THR A 258 -18.86 -22.13 -20.29
C THR A 258 -18.91 -23.35 -19.37
N LEU A 259 -17.82 -23.63 -18.63
CA LEU A 259 -17.74 -24.77 -17.72
C LEU A 259 -18.69 -24.61 -16.51
N PRO A 260 -19.11 -25.73 -15.91
CA PRO A 260 -20.05 -25.69 -14.78
C PRO A 260 -19.57 -24.87 -13.57
N ASN A 261 -18.25 -24.92 -13.28
CA ASN A 261 -17.70 -24.22 -12.12
C ASN A 261 -17.69 -22.70 -12.33
N PRO A 262 -18.39 -21.89 -11.50
CA PRO A 262 -18.43 -20.44 -11.62
C PRO A 262 -17.06 -19.75 -11.49
N GLU A 263 -16.18 -20.28 -10.63
CA GLU A 263 -14.83 -19.73 -10.45
C GLU A 263 -13.99 -19.86 -11.72
N THR A 264 -14.14 -21.00 -12.42
CA THR A 264 -13.47 -21.22 -13.71
C THR A 264 -14.01 -20.25 -14.77
N ARG A 265 -15.34 -20.04 -14.83
CA ARG A 265 -15.94 -19.06 -15.74
C ARG A 265 -15.45 -17.65 -15.46
N MET A 266 -15.39 -17.26 -14.16
CA MET A 266 -14.86 -15.94 -13.77
C MET A 266 -13.39 -15.78 -14.17
N ALA A 267 -12.55 -16.80 -13.95
CA ALA A 267 -11.16 -16.78 -14.36
C ALA A 267 -11.02 -16.60 -15.87
N ALA A 268 -11.78 -17.38 -16.66
CA ALA A 268 -11.77 -17.29 -18.12
C ALA A 268 -12.19 -15.89 -18.60
N LEU A 269 -13.32 -15.36 -18.12
CA LEU A 269 -13.78 -14.02 -18.48
C LEU A 269 -12.78 -12.92 -18.11
N GLY A 270 -12.14 -13.03 -16.92
CA GLY A 270 -11.12 -12.09 -16.50
C GLY A 270 -9.90 -12.11 -17.43
N VAL A 271 -9.40 -13.29 -17.76
CA VAL A 271 -8.29 -13.47 -18.71
C VAL A 271 -8.65 -12.93 -20.10
N LEU A 272 -9.83 -13.29 -20.64
CA LEU A 272 -10.26 -12.81 -21.96
C LEU A 272 -10.36 -11.29 -22.02
N GLY A 273 -10.85 -10.63 -20.95
CA GLY A 273 -10.88 -9.17 -20.84
C GLY A 273 -9.50 -8.53 -20.89
N GLN A 274 -8.48 -9.16 -20.27
CA GLN A 274 -7.10 -8.71 -20.27
C GLN A 274 -6.40 -8.94 -21.61
N LEU A 275 -6.65 -10.07 -22.28
CA LEU A 275 -6.07 -10.37 -23.59
C LEU A 275 -6.56 -9.48 -24.70
N LYS A 276 -7.76 -8.92 -24.58
CA LYS A 276 -8.37 -7.94 -25.53
C LYS A 276 -8.47 -8.42 -26.97
N GLU A 277 -8.56 -9.73 -27.16
CA GLU A 277 -8.73 -10.32 -28.49
C GLU A 277 -10.16 -10.08 -29.02
N SER A 278 -10.30 -9.46 -30.20
CA SER A 278 -11.60 -9.08 -30.74
C SER A 278 -12.57 -10.26 -30.90
N SER A 279 -12.05 -11.45 -31.20
CA SER A 279 -12.82 -12.68 -31.36
C SER A 279 -13.52 -13.13 -30.07
N THR A 280 -13.09 -12.64 -28.89
CA THR A 280 -13.63 -13.07 -27.59
C THR A 280 -14.76 -12.20 -27.06
N LEU A 281 -15.09 -11.09 -27.75
CA LEU A 281 -16.13 -10.17 -27.33
C LEU A 281 -17.50 -10.86 -27.15
N ALA A 282 -17.86 -11.79 -28.03
CA ALA A 282 -19.12 -12.51 -27.93
C ALA A 282 -19.23 -13.31 -26.62
N VAL A 283 -18.13 -13.98 -26.22
CA VAL A 283 -18.08 -14.75 -24.97
C VAL A 283 -18.14 -13.84 -23.76
N LEU A 284 -17.40 -12.71 -23.75
CA LEU A 284 -17.48 -11.70 -22.71
C LEU A 284 -18.90 -11.12 -22.58
N SER A 285 -19.55 -10.86 -23.71
CA SER A 285 -20.93 -10.35 -23.76
C SER A 285 -21.93 -11.37 -23.23
N GLN A 286 -21.74 -12.65 -23.53
CA GLN A 286 -22.59 -13.72 -23.02
C GLN A 286 -22.47 -13.86 -21.48
N GLY A 287 -21.30 -13.57 -20.90
CA GLY A 287 -21.06 -13.65 -19.48
C GLY A 287 -21.93 -12.71 -18.63
N VAL A 288 -22.51 -11.62 -19.19
CA VAL A 288 -23.44 -10.74 -18.45
C VAL A 288 -24.83 -11.35 -18.26
N TYR A 289 -25.10 -12.49 -18.88
CA TYR A 289 -26.34 -13.25 -18.76
C TYR A 289 -26.15 -14.55 -17.95
N ASP A 290 -25.00 -14.72 -17.30
CA ASP A 290 -24.71 -15.90 -16.49
C ASP A 290 -25.72 -16.05 -15.35
N PRO A 291 -26.14 -17.28 -14.99
CA PRO A 291 -27.03 -17.50 -13.84
C PRO A 291 -26.44 -16.96 -12.53
N GLU A 292 -25.10 -17.03 -12.35
CA GLU A 292 -24.42 -16.58 -11.15
C GLU A 292 -24.10 -15.08 -11.20
N ALA A 293 -24.61 -14.31 -10.24
CA ALA A 293 -24.38 -12.87 -10.17
C ALA A 293 -22.90 -12.47 -10.07
N SER A 294 -22.09 -13.32 -9.44
CA SER A 294 -20.64 -13.13 -9.36
C SER A 294 -19.99 -13.19 -10.74
N VAL A 295 -20.41 -14.13 -11.59
CA VAL A 295 -19.91 -14.28 -12.97
C VAL A 295 -20.38 -13.09 -13.82
N ARG A 296 -21.66 -12.67 -13.72
CA ARG A 296 -22.16 -11.46 -14.42
C ARG A 296 -21.35 -10.21 -14.05
N ALA A 297 -21.03 -10.05 -12.74
CA ALA A 297 -20.21 -8.96 -12.27
C ALA A 297 -18.78 -8.98 -12.86
N PHE A 298 -18.16 -10.17 -12.92
CA PHE A 298 -16.85 -10.36 -13.54
C PHE A 298 -16.89 -10.07 -15.04
N ALA A 299 -17.91 -10.56 -15.75
CA ALA A 299 -18.09 -10.27 -17.17
C ALA A 299 -18.22 -8.77 -17.45
N ALA A 300 -19.02 -8.05 -16.64
CA ALA A 300 -19.13 -6.60 -16.74
C ALA A 300 -17.79 -5.88 -16.52
N GLY A 301 -16.99 -6.35 -15.54
CA GLY A 301 -15.65 -5.84 -15.30
C GLY A 301 -14.69 -6.12 -16.47
N ALA A 302 -14.72 -7.36 -16.99
CA ALA A 302 -13.90 -7.81 -18.12
C ALA A 302 -14.23 -7.03 -19.42
N LEU A 303 -15.49 -6.74 -19.66
CA LEU A 303 -15.92 -5.86 -20.77
C LEU A 303 -15.36 -4.43 -20.61
N GLY A 304 -15.31 -3.92 -19.39
CA GLY A 304 -14.68 -2.64 -19.09
C GLY A 304 -13.16 -2.64 -19.32
N GLU A 305 -12.47 -3.75 -19.00
CA GLU A 305 -11.03 -3.94 -19.32
C GLU A 305 -10.78 -4.09 -20.81
N PHE A 306 -11.66 -4.83 -21.49
CA PHE A 306 -11.66 -4.95 -22.94
C PHE A 306 -11.68 -3.58 -23.62
N GLY A 307 -12.47 -2.64 -23.11
CA GLY A 307 -12.36 -1.20 -23.39
C GLY A 307 -12.80 -0.77 -24.77
N ARG A 308 -13.60 -1.59 -25.49
CA ARG A 308 -14.08 -1.27 -26.85
C ARG A 308 -15.53 -0.81 -26.86
N PRO A 309 -15.93 0.04 -27.85
CA PRO A 309 -17.29 0.54 -27.98
C PRO A 309 -18.36 -0.55 -28.06
N GLU A 310 -18.03 -1.69 -28.67
CA GLU A 310 -18.95 -2.82 -28.84
C GLU A 310 -19.40 -3.44 -27.52
N ALA A 311 -18.65 -3.21 -26.43
CA ALA A 311 -18.99 -3.65 -25.08
C ALA A 311 -20.10 -2.77 -24.43
N VAL A 312 -20.47 -1.63 -25.02
CA VAL A 312 -21.48 -0.73 -24.44
C VAL A 312 -22.86 -1.40 -24.35
N ALA A 313 -23.28 -2.12 -25.39
CA ALA A 313 -24.61 -2.75 -25.38
C ALA A 313 -24.79 -3.80 -24.27
N PRO A 314 -23.91 -4.80 -24.10
CA PRO A 314 -24.02 -5.75 -22.99
C PRO A 314 -23.85 -5.08 -21.61
N LEU A 315 -23.01 -4.06 -21.48
CA LEU A 315 -22.89 -3.30 -20.23
C LEU A 315 -24.16 -2.49 -19.93
N THR A 316 -24.83 -1.93 -20.95
CA THR A 316 -26.12 -1.25 -20.77
C THR A 316 -27.18 -2.20 -20.25
N HIS A 317 -27.21 -3.45 -20.74
CA HIS A 317 -28.09 -4.49 -20.16
C HIS A 317 -27.77 -4.73 -18.69
N ALA A 318 -26.49 -4.88 -18.33
CA ALA A 318 -26.06 -5.13 -16.96
C ALA A 318 -26.36 -3.98 -15.97
N LEU A 319 -26.65 -2.75 -16.45
CA LEU A 319 -27.12 -1.65 -15.57
C LEU A 319 -28.50 -1.92 -14.97
N GLY A 320 -29.29 -2.82 -15.56
CA GLY A 320 -30.62 -3.23 -15.06
C GLY A 320 -30.60 -4.51 -14.20
N ASP A 321 -29.43 -5.04 -13.86
CA ASP A 321 -29.31 -6.29 -13.09
C ASP A 321 -29.97 -6.19 -11.70
N GLU A 322 -30.56 -7.27 -11.25
CA GLU A 322 -31.14 -7.36 -9.90
C GLU A 322 -30.10 -7.14 -8.78
N HIS A 323 -28.84 -7.57 -9.01
CA HIS A 323 -27.76 -7.44 -8.05
C HIS A 323 -27.05 -6.11 -8.19
N ALA A 324 -27.03 -5.31 -7.11
CA ALA A 324 -26.40 -4.01 -7.05
C ALA A 324 -24.92 -4.04 -7.46
N ARG A 325 -24.17 -5.12 -7.14
CA ARG A 325 -22.78 -5.26 -7.51
C ARG A 325 -22.58 -5.30 -9.03
N VAL A 326 -23.45 -6.02 -9.75
CA VAL A 326 -23.41 -6.09 -11.22
C VAL A 326 -23.66 -4.71 -11.82
N ARG A 327 -24.72 -4.01 -11.38
CA ARG A 327 -25.06 -2.66 -11.82
C ARG A 327 -23.89 -1.68 -11.58
N GLY A 328 -23.29 -1.72 -10.39
CA GLY A 328 -22.17 -0.84 -10.05
C GLY A 328 -20.94 -1.07 -10.92
N ILE A 329 -20.54 -2.34 -11.12
CA ILE A 329 -19.41 -2.67 -11.98
C ILE A 329 -19.68 -2.28 -13.42
N ALA A 330 -20.89 -2.51 -13.93
CA ALA A 330 -21.28 -2.09 -15.27
C ALA A 330 -21.21 -0.56 -15.46
N ALA A 331 -21.66 0.21 -14.46
CA ALA A 331 -21.57 1.68 -14.49
C ALA A 331 -20.12 2.17 -14.52
N ALA A 332 -19.22 1.64 -13.66
CA ALA A 332 -17.81 1.99 -13.67
C ALA A 332 -17.14 1.59 -14.99
N SER A 333 -17.53 0.44 -15.57
CA SER A 333 -17.01 -0.08 -16.83
C SER A 333 -17.40 0.79 -18.04
N LEU A 334 -18.65 1.27 -18.10
CA LEU A 334 -19.08 2.24 -19.11
C LEU A 334 -18.28 3.55 -19.03
N GLY A 335 -18.05 4.05 -17.81
CA GLY A 335 -17.19 5.21 -17.60
C GLY A 335 -15.75 4.97 -18.06
N ARG A 336 -15.21 3.74 -17.87
CA ARG A 336 -13.87 3.36 -18.34
C ARG A 336 -13.76 3.31 -19.85
N ILE A 337 -14.79 2.82 -20.55
CA ILE A 337 -14.85 2.84 -22.02
C ILE A 337 -14.88 4.28 -22.54
N GLY A 338 -15.50 5.21 -21.82
CA GLY A 338 -15.39 6.64 -22.09
C GLY A 338 -16.30 7.16 -23.21
N ILE A 339 -17.37 6.44 -23.58
CA ILE A 339 -18.32 6.88 -24.60
C ILE A 339 -19.33 7.84 -24.02
N ARG A 340 -19.34 9.09 -24.49
CA ARG A 340 -20.18 10.17 -23.95
C ARG A 340 -21.67 9.89 -24.01
N ASP A 341 -22.13 9.14 -24.99
CA ASP A 341 -23.55 8.79 -25.18
C ASP A 341 -24.09 7.91 -24.03
N THR A 342 -23.21 7.30 -23.22
CA THR A 342 -23.61 6.56 -22.02
C THR A 342 -23.91 7.44 -20.80
N ARG A 343 -23.62 8.76 -20.89
CA ARG A 343 -23.86 9.73 -19.81
C ARG A 343 -25.27 9.70 -19.22
N PRO A 344 -26.37 9.69 -20.03
CA PRO A 344 -27.73 9.64 -19.48
C PRO A 344 -28.00 8.40 -18.62
N LEU A 345 -27.42 7.24 -19.02
CA LEU A 345 -27.52 5.99 -18.27
C LEU A 345 -26.86 6.09 -16.91
N LEU A 346 -25.65 6.66 -16.88
CA LEU A 346 -24.90 6.87 -15.63
C LEU A 346 -25.59 7.89 -14.72
N LEU A 347 -26.18 8.95 -15.27
CA LEU A 347 -26.97 9.93 -14.52
C LEU A 347 -28.20 9.28 -13.85
N ALA A 348 -28.88 8.37 -14.53
CA ALA A 348 -29.98 7.63 -13.93
C ALA A 348 -29.54 6.84 -12.70
N LEU A 349 -28.37 6.20 -12.77
CA LEU A 349 -27.82 5.40 -11.67
C LEU A 349 -27.30 6.22 -10.47
N THR A 350 -27.17 7.54 -10.58
CA THR A 350 -26.91 8.40 -9.41
C THR A 350 -28.10 8.39 -8.40
N ARG A 351 -29.25 7.83 -8.81
CA ARG A 351 -30.44 7.67 -7.98
C ARG A 351 -30.75 6.20 -7.66
N ASP A 352 -29.81 5.29 -7.93
CA ASP A 352 -29.98 3.86 -7.61
C ASP A 352 -30.30 3.65 -6.12
N ALA A 353 -31.01 2.60 -5.80
CA ALA A 353 -31.32 2.22 -4.42
C ALA A 353 -30.05 1.96 -3.60
N SER A 354 -29.00 1.40 -4.22
CA SER A 354 -27.71 1.14 -3.59
C SER A 354 -26.79 2.36 -3.64
N MET A 355 -26.30 2.81 -2.49
CA MET A 355 -25.33 3.89 -2.40
C MET A 355 -24.00 3.55 -3.09
N HIS A 356 -23.60 2.28 -3.11
CA HIS A 356 -22.39 1.84 -3.82
C HIS A 356 -22.56 1.91 -5.34
N VAL A 357 -23.76 1.63 -5.86
CA VAL A 357 -24.06 1.87 -7.29
C VAL A 357 -24.01 3.34 -7.63
N ARG A 358 -24.56 4.22 -6.76
CA ARG A 358 -24.43 5.68 -6.93
C ARG A 358 -22.98 6.12 -6.98
N ALA A 359 -22.10 5.57 -6.11
CA ALA A 359 -20.67 5.86 -6.13
C ALA A 359 -20.00 5.40 -7.45
N SER A 360 -20.37 4.20 -7.94
CA SER A 360 -19.86 3.71 -9.23
C SER A 360 -20.34 4.56 -10.42
N ALA A 361 -21.58 5.07 -10.35
CA ALA A 361 -22.10 6.00 -11.34
C ALA A 361 -21.36 7.34 -11.32
N VAL A 362 -21.03 7.86 -10.13
CA VAL A 362 -20.16 9.04 -9.95
C VAL A 362 -18.78 8.80 -10.59
N GLU A 363 -18.14 7.64 -10.33
CA GLU A 363 -16.88 7.28 -10.96
C GLU A 363 -17.00 7.33 -12.49
N GLY A 364 -18.05 6.69 -13.04
CA GLY A 364 -18.30 6.67 -14.46
C GLY A 364 -18.47 8.07 -15.07
N LEU A 365 -19.28 8.93 -14.44
CA LEU A 365 -19.53 10.31 -14.88
C LEU A 365 -18.25 11.16 -14.82
N LEU A 366 -17.46 11.04 -13.75
CA LEU A 366 -16.18 11.76 -13.62
C LEU A 366 -15.17 11.33 -14.70
N ARG A 367 -15.15 10.07 -15.09
CA ARG A 367 -14.34 9.59 -16.23
C ARG A 367 -14.79 10.20 -17.56
N LEU A 368 -16.08 10.46 -17.70
CA LEU A 368 -16.62 11.18 -18.86
C LEU A 368 -16.39 12.71 -18.81
N GLY A 369 -15.82 13.22 -17.73
CA GLY A 369 -15.60 14.65 -17.51
C GLY A 369 -16.85 15.41 -17.07
N ASP A 370 -17.86 14.71 -16.53
CA ASP A 370 -19.10 15.34 -16.05
C ASP A 370 -18.97 15.83 -14.62
N SER A 371 -18.80 17.14 -14.44
CA SER A 371 -18.66 17.77 -13.12
C SER A 371 -19.95 17.74 -12.27
N SER A 372 -21.13 17.48 -12.87
CA SER A 372 -22.38 17.37 -12.10
C SER A 372 -22.35 16.22 -11.07
N ALA A 373 -21.46 15.25 -11.28
CA ALA A 373 -21.24 14.13 -10.37
C ALA A 373 -20.69 14.56 -9.00
N PHE A 374 -20.06 15.74 -8.88
CA PHE A 374 -19.50 16.20 -7.58
C PHE A 374 -20.58 16.47 -6.52
N LEU A 375 -21.79 16.85 -6.94
CA LEU A 375 -22.90 17.00 -6.00
C LEU A 375 -23.21 15.69 -5.30
N VAL A 376 -23.37 14.61 -6.07
CA VAL A 376 -23.63 13.26 -5.56
C VAL A 376 -22.43 12.74 -4.77
N ALA A 377 -21.21 12.97 -5.24
CA ALA A 377 -19.99 12.60 -4.53
C ALA A 377 -19.93 13.26 -3.13
N THR A 378 -20.33 14.53 -3.02
CA THR A 378 -20.36 15.26 -1.77
C THR A 378 -21.39 14.67 -0.78
N ASP A 379 -22.56 14.30 -1.26
CA ASP A 379 -23.58 13.65 -0.45
C ASP A 379 -23.11 12.28 0.06
N LEU A 380 -22.53 11.47 -0.83
CA LEU A 380 -21.96 10.17 -0.46
C LEU A 380 -20.81 10.30 0.54
N ALA A 381 -19.97 11.32 0.41
CA ALA A 381 -18.86 11.59 1.35
C ALA A 381 -19.31 12.00 2.75
N ARG A 382 -20.60 12.35 2.93
CA ARG A 382 -21.22 12.68 4.23
C ARG A 382 -22.14 11.59 4.75
N HIS A 383 -22.25 10.47 4.04
CA HIS A 383 -23.16 9.39 4.42
C HIS A 383 -22.80 8.80 5.80
N PRO A 384 -23.78 8.38 6.63
CA PRO A 384 -23.51 7.79 7.94
C PRO A 384 -22.60 6.54 7.87
N ASP A 385 -22.82 5.69 6.87
CA ASP A 385 -22.05 4.45 6.65
C ASP A 385 -20.64 4.78 6.13
N PRO A 386 -19.55 4.39 6.86
CA PRO A 386 -18.18 4.62 6.43
C PRO A 386 -17.81 3.89 5.13
N SER A 387 -18.45 2.77 4.81
CA SER A 387 -18.22 2.05 3.56
C SER A 387 -18.67 2.87 2.34
N VAL A 388 -19.76 3.62 2.47
CA VAL A 388 -20.25 4.54 1.43
C VAL A 388 -19.32 5.75 1.28
N ARG A 389 -18.84 6.31 2.38
CA ARG A 389 -17.86 7.40 2.34
C ARG A 389 -16.53 6.95 1.69
N ALA A 390 -16.10 5.73 1.97
CA ALA A 390 -14.93 5.12 1.32
C ALA A 390 -15.16 4.90 -0.19
N ALA A 391 -16.35 4.45 -0.59
CA ALA A 391 -16.71 4.32 -2.00
C ALA A 391 -16.73 5.67 -2.72
N ALA A 392 -17.17 6.75 -2.05
CA ALA A 392 -17.06 8.10 -2.58
C ALA A 392 -15.59 8.52 -2.81
N ALA A 393 -14.69 8.24 -1.85
CA ALA A 393 -13.27 8.50 -2.02
C ALA A 393 -12.68 7.72 -3.21
N GLN A 394 -13.06 6.45 -3.36
CA GLN A 394 -12.63 5.62 -4.48
C GLN A 394 -13.13 6.20 -5.82
N ALA A 395 -14.39 6.61 -5.92
CA ALA A 395 -14.95 7.20 -7.11
C ALA A 395 -14.24 8.49 -7.54
N LEU A 396 -13.77 9.30 -6.56
CA LEU A 396 -13.02 10.53 -6.81
C LEU A 396 -11.58 10.30 -7.29
N SER A 397 -11.06 9.07 -7.22
CA SER A 397 -9.67 8.74 -7.62
C SER A 397 -9.41 8.85 -9.13
N VAL A 398 -10.43 9.01 -9.94
CA VAL A 398 -10.36 9.00 -11.41
C VAL A 398 -10.27 10.37 -12.06
N THR A 399 -10.31 11.42 -11.25
CA THR A 399 -10.26 12.82 -11.72
C THR A 399 -9.27 13.62 -10.87
N SER A 400 -8.61 14.59 -11.49
CA SER A 400 -7.69 15.53 -10.81
C SER A 400 -8.32 16.91 -10.57
N ASP A 401 -9.65 16.99 -10.56
CA ASP A 401 -10.35 18.23 -10.30
C ASP A 401 -10.15 18.71 -8.85
N LYS A 402 -10.07 20.04 -8.68
CA LYS A 402 -9.90 20.65 -7.34
C LYS A 402 -11.05 20.34 -6.39
N GLN A 403 -12.26 20.12 -6.91
CA GLN A 403 -13.41 19.73 -6.09
C GLN A 403 -13.22 18.31 -5.53
N ALA A 404 -12.67 17.39 -6.33
CA ALA A 404 -12.31 16.06 -5.83
C ALA A 404 -11.30 16.15 -4.69
N VAL A 405 -10.23 16.95 -4.86
CA VAL A 405 -9.21 17.14 -3.81
C VAL A 405 -9.83 17.70 -2.52
N ALA A 406 -10.75 18.67 -2.62
CA ALA A 406 -11.42 19.25 -1.44
C ALA A 406 -12.28 18.21 -0.68
N ILE A 407 -13.02 17.35 -1.40
CA ILE A 407 -13.81 16.27 -0.78
C ILE A 407 -12.87 15.23 -0.14
N LEU A 408 -11.81 14.81 -0.85
CA LEU A 408 -10.83 13.87 -0.33
C LEU A 408 -10.10 14.40 0.90
N GLN A 409 -9.78 15.70 0.94
CA GLN A 409 -9.21 16.35 2.12
C GLN A 409 -10.13 16.28 3.35
N THR A 410 -11.44 16.37 3.15
CA THR A 410 -12.41 16.16 4.23
C THR A 410 -12.40 14.71 4.70
N LEU A 411 -12.38 13.76 3.77
CA LEU A 411 -12.36 12.32 4.07
C LEU A 411 -11.07 11.86 4.74
N LEU A 412 -9.93 12.53 4.54
CA LEU A 412 -8.70 12.27 5.31
C LEU A 412 -8.85 12.54 6.82
N ARG A 413 -9.88 13.28 7.23
CA ARG A 413 -10.18 13.58 8.63
C ARG A 413 -11.35 12.76 9.17
N ASP A 414 -11.78 11.73 8.47
CA ASP A 414 -12.89 10.88 8.89
C ASP A 414 -12.57 10.18 10.21
N GLN A 415 -13.58 9.97 11.04
CA GLN A 415 -13.42 9.24 12.30
C GLN A 415 -13.04 7.77 12.06
N GLN A 416 -13.55 7.17 10.98
CA GLN A 416 -13.28 5.78 10.63
C GLN A 416 -12.05 5.67 9.73
N PRO A 417 -11.20 4.65 9.90
CA PRO A 417 -9.96 4.51 9.12
C PRO A 417 -10.20 4.22 7.63
N GLN A 418 -11.27 3.53 7.29
CA GLN A 418 -11.53 3.12 5.91
C GLN A 418 -11.69 4.30 4.95
N PRO A 419 -12.52 5.34 5.20
CA PRO A 419 -12.57 6.53 4.35
C PRO A 419 -11.23 7.26 4.27
N ARG A 420 -10.47 7.36 5.38
CA ARG A 420 -9.13 7.98 5.38
C ARG A 420 -8.16 7.24 4.47
N LEU A 421 -8.16 5.90 4.54
CA LEU A 421 -7.32 5.04 3.69
C LEU A 421 -7.62 5.26 2.20
N PHE A 422 -8.90 5.19 1.80
CA PHE A 422 -9.28 5.38 0.40
C PHE A 422 -9.05 6.81 -0.09
N ALA A 423 -9.20 7.82 0.79
CA ALA A 423 -8.85 9.20 0.46
C ALA A 423 -7.34 9.39 0.24
N ALA A 424 -6.50 8.81 1.10
CA ALA A 424 -5.04 8.83 0.92
C ALA A 424 -4.63 8.14 -0.40
N LYS A 425 -5.23 6.98 -0.70
CA LYS A 425 -5.01 6.26 -1.96
C LYS A 425 -5.45 7.06 -3.19
N ALA A 426 -6.62 7.70 -3.12
CA ALA A 426 -7.14 8.53 -4.21
C ALA A 426 -6.24 9.75 -4.47
N LEU A 427 -5.75 10.40 -3.41
CA LEU A 427 -4.83 11.53 -3.53
C LEU A 427 -3.50 11.15 -4.19
N GLY A 428 -3.03 9.91 -4.03
CA GLY A 428 -1.84 9.42 -4.73
C GLY A 428 -1.95 9.49 -6.27
N LYS A 429 -3.16 9.53 -6.81
CA LYS A 429 -3.44 9.60 -8.25
C LYS A 429 -3.75 11.01 -8.75
N GLN A 430 -3.87 12.00 -7.85
CA GLN A 430 -4.23 13.36 -8.23
C GLN A 430 -3.04 14.09 -8.89
N ALA A 431 -3.33 14.99 -9.83
CA ALA A 431 -2.36 15.96 -10.29
C ALA A 431 -2.38 17.20 -9.36
N GLY A 432 -1.21 17.71 -9.00
CA GLY A 432 -1.11 18.94 -8.21
C GLY A 432 -0.47 18.76 -6.84
N SER A 433 -0.50 19.82 -6.02
CA SER A 433 0.20 19.87 -4.74
C SER A 433 -0.62 19.21 -3.62
N VAL A 434 -0.66 17.87 -3.61
CA VAL A 434 -1.31 17.08 -2.54
C VAL A 434 -0.30 16.52 -1.52
N LEU A 435 1.00 16.76 -1.73
CA LEU A 435 2.07 16.27 -0.85
C LEU A 435 1.87 16.64 0.63
N PRO A 436 1.48 17.88 0.99
CA PRO A 436 1.25 18.22 2.41
C PRO A 436 0.15 17.39 3.05
N LEU A 437 -0.90 17.04 2.31
CA LEU A 437 -2.01 16.21 2.81
C LEU A 437 -1.54 14.78 3.08
N LEU A 438 -0.81 14.19 2.14
CA LEU A 438 -0.28 12.84 2.28
C LEU A 438 0.81 12.75 3.36
N LYS A 439 1.68 13.77 3.46
CA LYS A 439 2.67 13.87 4.53
C LYS A 439 2.02 13.89 5.91
N ASN A 440 0.96 14.69 6.08
CA ASN A 440 0.22 14.72 7.33
C ASN A 440 -0.42 13.36 7.67
N SER A 441 -0.82 12.58 6.66
CA SER A 441 -1.38 11.23 6.87
C SER A 441 -0.33 10.20 7.32
N LEU A 442 0.98 10.51 7.32
CA LEU A 442 2.01 9.67 7.94
C LEU A 442 1.91 9.66 9.48
N HIS A 443 1.18 10.62 10.07
CA HIS A 443 0.88 10.66 11.50
C HIS A 443 -0.44 9.96 11.88
N ASP A 444 -1.12 9.32 10.92
CA ASP A 444 -2.40 8.66 11.21
C ASP A 444 -2.22 7.59 12.29
N SER A 445 -3.19 7.47 13.18
CA SER A 445 -3.20 6.45 14.23
C SER A 445 -3.23 5.03 13.66
N GLU A 446 -3.87 4.85 12.49
CA GLU A 446 -4.02 3.55 11.83
C GLU A 446 -2.84 3.25 10.88
N ALA A 447 -2.15 2.14 11.13
CA ALA A 447 -0.97 1.76 10.34
C ALA A 447 -1.28 1.61 8.84
N ALA A 448 -2.43 1.02 8.49
CA ALA A 448 -2.81 0.85 7.09
C ALA A 448 -2.99 2.19 6.36
N VAL A 449 -3.46 3.23 7.05
CA VAL A 449 -3.58 4.59 6.50
C VAL A 449 -2.19 5.20 6.30
N ARG A 450 -1.28 5.08 7.30
CA ARG A 450 0.11 5.55 7.15
C ARG A 450 0.81 4.92 5.97
N LEU A 451 0.69 3.59 5.81
CA LEU A 451 1.33 2.85 4.71
C LEU A 451 0.74 3.21 3.34
N THR A 452 -0.58 3.38 3.26
CA THR A 452 -1.23 3.86 2.03
C THR A 452 -0.78 5.27 1.67
N ALA A 453 -0.68 6.16 2.66
CA ALA A 453 -0.17 7.52 2.45
C ALA A 453 1.31 7.52 2.02
N ALA A 454 2.14 6.65 2.60
CA ALA A 454 3.54 6.49 2.20
C ALA A 454 3.66 6.04 0.73
N GLY A 455 2.91 5.02 0.32
CA GLY A 455 2.85 4.59 -1.09
C GLY A 455 2.38 5.71 -2.02
N SER A 456 1.33 6.42 -1.64
CA SER A 456 0.79 7.56 -2.40
C SER A 456 1.79 8.73 -2.50
N LEU A 457 2.57 8.98 -1.46
CA LEU A 457 3.66 9.98 -1.47
C LEU A 457 4.74 9.62 -2.48
N VAL A 458 5.22 8.38 -2.48
CA VAL A 458 6.21 7.92 -3.47
C VAL A 458 5.67 8.11 -4.88
N GLN A 459 4.43 7.68 -5.13
CA GLN A 459 3.79 7.83 -6.44
C GLN A 459 3.74 9.29 -6.88
N GLN A 460 3.34 10.20 -6.00
CA GLN A 460 3.28 11.65 -6.28
C GLN A 460 4.66 12.25 -6.55
N ILE A 461 5.66 11.91 -5.75
CA ILE A 461 7.02 12.41 -5.92
C ILE A 461 7.61 11.94 -7.25
N ASP A 462 7.42 10.66 -7.60
CA ASP A 462 7.91 10.09 -8.85
C ASP A 462 7.22 10.71 -10.08
N GLN A 463 5.93 11.07 -9.98
CA GLN A 463 5.23 11.83 -11.02
C GLN A 463 5.79 13.25 -11.19
N LEU A 464 6.02 13.98 -10.09
CA LEU A 464 6.57 15.33 -10.10
C LEU A 464 7.99 15.39 -10.68
N THR A 465 8.82 14.40 -10.36
CA THR A 465 10.20 14.32 -10.86
C THR A 465 10.24 13.98 -12.36
N LYS A 466 9.32 13.16 -12.85
CA LYS A 466 9.21 12.83 -14.28
C LYS A 466 8.66 14.00 -15.11
N SER A 467 7.78 14.81 -14.55
CA SER A 467 7.14 15.94 -15.25
C SER A 467 8.00 17.22 -15.27
N SER A 468 9.08 17.28 -14.49
CA SER A 468 10.04 18.38 -14.51
C SER A 468 11.08 18.15 -15.61
N PRO A 469 11.01 18.80 -16.80
CA PRO A 469 12.02 18.66 -17.82
C PRO A 469 13.34 19.19 -17.26
N HIS A 470 14.45 18.51 -17.57
CA HIS A 470 15.83 18.90 -17.27
C HIS A 470 16.04 20.39 -17.49
N ARG A 471 15.89 21.23 -16.46
CA ARG A 471 16.47 22.56 -16.40
C ARG A 471 17.93 22.40 -16.00
N GLY A 472 18.81 22.48 -16.96
CA GLY A 472 20.19 22.86 -16.69
C GLY A 472 21.26 21.77 -16.83
N ARG A 473 21.62 21.42 -18.06
CA ARG A 473 23.00 21.30 -18.43
C ARG A 473 23.25 22.27 -19.58
N LYS A 474 23.42 23.54 -19.23
CA LYS A 474 24.16 24.56 -20.02
C LYS A 474 25.07 25.25 -19.01
N GLY A 475 26.35 25.08 -19.21
CA GLY A 475 27.40 25.71 -18.49
C GLY A 475 28.52 24.75 -18.20
#